data_864af5a558a90c0d792d2f178a4145d4
#
_entry.id   864af5a558a90c0d792d2f178a4145d4
#
_cell.length_a   1.000
_cell.length_b   1.000
_cell.length_c   1.000
_cell.angle_alpha   90.00
_cell.angle_beta   90.00
_cell.angle_gamma   90.00
#
_symmetry.space_group_name_H-M   'P 1'
#
loop_
_entity.id
_entity.type
_entity.pdbx_description
1 polymer ?
#
loop_
_entity_poly.entity_id
_entity_poly.type
_entity_poly.pdbx_seq_one_letter_code
_entity_poly.pdbx_strand_id
1 'polypeptide(L)'
;MLITTEQKQHSKGDKMKIGSDRKECKIRDVEITNDTLSGRGGLSFMLRYIDNTGICSMIEDKFGHLRKSSKGESIGECARQFMAFSMDGTNHSIARFDELKKDPGHAAVLERNVSSLLSTASMKRFFSKFNGTTYASYRSLLNELFIWRLKQEKPDVVTLHLDTMVLDNNDAKVREGCNVTYKKVLGFQPLQINWGPYIVDVHFRSGEKHSNHGSDAKEAVARLVKLIRSRFDEQVPIILNADSGFLSEENLLFFENDLKIKYVVIGKLYSSVYESMQSNNASESARVTAKHASWVCYDFQSKLDRWETPRRTILTTLVAEDGQCVLEGIRDTVMYTNLGNNDRMDCELRMRKQGELLKTEAIVKLAHHNGKEELNHRSIKEFMGSEHLPFTHFGMNGAYYSLMLISHFLMESFRKDIASNVIPHRCYATRVRREIIDITVKIVRTGHRIILKTTRAVWDALDVGTLWDRCNRQLAIT
;
A
#
# COMPACT_ATOMS: atom_id res chain seq x y z
N MET A 1 5.46 -22.54 -62.25
CA MET A 1 6.21 -23.54 -61.54
C MET A 1 5.63 -23.70 -60.16
N LEU A 2 5.15 -24.87 -59.87
CA LEU A 2 4.23 -25.32 -58.84
C LEU A 2 4.45 -24.74 -57.43
N ILE A 3 3.36 -24.16 -56.87
CA ILE A 3 3.20 -23.90 -55.44
C ILE A 3 2.27 -25.02 -54.93
N THR A 4 2.81 -25.87 -54.08
CA THR A 4 2.07 -26.93 -53.40
C THR A 4 1.33 -26.38 -52.21
N THR A 5 0.00 -26.43 -52.25
CA THR A 5 -0.91 -26.15 -51.15
C THR A 5 -0.98 -27.39 -50.25
N GLU A 6 -0.43 -27.33 -49.03
CA GLU A 6 -0.75 -28.29 -47.97
C GLU A 6 -2.08 -27.91 -47.29
N GLN A 7 -3.10 -28.68 -47.58
CA GLN A 7 -4.37 -28.67 -46.87
C GLN A 7 -4.17 -29.34 -45.49
N LYS A 8 -4.29 -28.57 -44.41
CA LYS A 8 -4.49 -29.10 -43.07
C LYS A 8 -5.87 -29.75 -42.99
N GLN A 9 -5.90 -31.05 -42.97
CA GLN A 9 -7.09 -31.82 -42.56
C GLN A 9 -7.31 -31.60 -41.06
N HIS A 10 -8.32 -30.81 -40.71
CA HIS A 10 -8.84 -30.78 -39.33
C HIS A 10 -9.67 -32.06 -39.12
N SER A 11 -9.21 -32.93 -38.23
CA SER A 11 -9.89 -34.15 -37.89
C SER A 11 -11.25 -33.85 -37.23
N LYS A 12 -12.32 -34.39 -37.84
CA LYS A 12 -13.69 -34.39 -37.29
C LYS A 12 -13.85 -35.14 -35.94
N GLY A 13 -12.77 -35.75 -35.42
CA GLY A 13 -12.82 -36.59 -34.21
C GLY A 13 -12.91 -35.84 -32.89
N ASP A 14 -12.29 -34.62 -32.80
CA ASP A 14 -12.16 -33.93 -31.49
C ASP A 14 -13.49 -33.24 -31.06
N LYS A 15 -14.36 -32.87 -31.97
CA LYS A 15 -15.66 -32.26 -31.61
C LYS A 15 -16.65 -33.28 -30.97
N MET A 16 -16.50 -34.56 -31.27
CA MET A 16 -17.37 -35.62 -30.73
C MET A 16 -16.96 -35.99 -29.28
N LYS A 17 -15.67 -35.99 -28.96
CA LYS A 17 -15.15 -36.29 -27.60
C LYS A 17 -15.60 -35.24 -26.58
N ILE A 18 -15.52 -33.95 -26.88
CA ILE A 18 -15.91 -32.88 -25.96
C ILE A 18 -17.42 -32.98 -25.61
N GLY A 19 -18.25 -33.44 -26.54
CA GLY A 19 -19.68 -33.61 -26.30
C GLY A 19 -20.05 -34.81 -25.42
N SER A 20 -19.27 -35.93 -25.47
CA SER A 20 -19.48 -37.10 -24.65
C SER A 20 -19.03 -36.87 -23.20
N ASP A 21 -17.82 -36.32 -22.99
CA ASP A 21 -17.28 -35.99 -21.64
C ASP A 21 -18.21 -35.05 -20.85
N ARG A 22 -18.82 -34.07 -21.54
CA ARG A 22 -19.74 -33.13 -20.90
C ARG A 22 -21.07 -33.78 -20.46
N LYS A 23 -21.50 -34.85 -21.12
CA LYS A 23 -22.71 -35.58 -20.70
C LYS A 23 -22.44 -36.47 -19.50
N GLU A 24 -21.26 -37.07 -19.43
CA GLU A 24 -20.84 -37.95 -18.33
C GLU A 24 -20.52 -37.18 -17.04
N CYS A 25 -19.95 -35.97 -17.18
CA CYS A 25 -19.54 -35.12 -16.07
C CYS A 25 -20.60 -34.08 -15.65
N LYS A 26 -21.85 -34.20 -16.10
CA LYS A 26 -22.91 -33.27 -15.74
C LYS A 26 -23.33 -33.45 -14.30
N ILE A 27 -23.34 -32.33 -13.53
CA ILE A 27 -23.94 -32.32 -12.20
C ILE A 27 -25.41 -32.67 -12.34
N ARG A 28 -25.84 -33.73 -11.65
CA ARG A 28 -27.24 -34.21 -11.66
C ARG A 28 -27.97 -33.81 -10.42
N ASP A 29 -27.30 -33.86 -9.25
CA ASP A 29 -27.90 -33.66 -7.95
C ASP A 29 -27.04 -32.71 -7.10
N VAL A 30 -27.69 -32.03 -6.14
CA VAL A 30 -27.05 -31.17 -5.12
C VAL A 30 -27.57 -31.68 -3.77
N GLU A 31 -26.63 -32.11 -2.92
CA GLU A 31 -26.97 -32.71 -1.62
C GLU A 31 -26.33 -31.90 -0.46
N ILE A 32 -26.88 -32.11 0.75
CA ILE A 32 -26.36 -31.49 1.97
C ILE A 32 -25.25 -32.37 2.54
N THR A 33 -24.15 -31.76 2.94
CA THR A 33 -23.12 -32.41 3.77
C THR A 33 -23.20 -31.94 5.21
N ASN A 34 -22.92 -32.82 6.14
CA ASN A 34 -22.79 -32.50 7.57
C ASN A 34 -21.39 -32.01 7.94
N ASP A 35 -20.48 -31.93 6.96
CA ASP A 35 -19.14 -31.42 7.17
C ASP A 35 -19.14 -29.90 7.37
N THR A 36 -18.36 -29.42 8.32
CA THR A 36 -18.05 -27.98 8.41
C THR A 36 -17.00 -27.63 7.35
N LEU A 37 -17.39 -26.80 6.38
CA LEU A 37 -16.54 -26.37 5.28
C LEU A 37 -16.28 -24.85 5.38
N SER A 38 -15.17 -24.40 4.83
CA SER A 38 -14.92 -23.00 4.56
C SER A 38 -14.25 -22.85 3.18
N GLY A 39 -14.72 -21.90 2.39
CA GLY A 39 -14.05 -21.50 1.14
C GLY A 39 -12.89 -20.53 1.38
N ARG A 40 -12.60 -20.19 2.63
CA ARG A 40 -11.62 -19.15 3.04
C ARG A 40 -10.51 -19.73 3.93
N GLY A 41 -10.11 -20.97 3.68
CA GLY A 41 -9.14 -21.68 4.52
C GLY A 41 -7.78 -20.96 4.61
N GLY A 42 -7.35 -20.29 3.55
CA GLY A 42 -6.08 -19.56 3.53
C GLY A 42 -6.05 -18.32 4.41
N LEU A 43 -7.20 -17.81 4.85
CA LEU A 43 -7.25 -16.72 5.83
C LEU A 43 -6.57 -17.12 7.16
N SER A 44 -6.57 -18.41 7.50
CA SER A 44 -5.86 -18.93 8.68
C SER A 44 -4.34 -18.68 8.62
N PHE A 45 -3.72 -18.72 7.45
CA PHE A 45 -2.29 -18.40 7.29
C PHE A 45 -2.01 -16.94 7.60
N MET A 46 -2.84 -16.04 7.08
CA MET A 46 -2.72 -14.61 7.33
C MET A 46 -2.93 -14.28 8.81
N LEU A 47 -3.93 -14.88 9.44
CA LEU A 47 -4.20 -14.66 10.86
C LEU A 47 -3.07 -15.19 11.74
N ARG A 48 -2.53 -16.35 11.42
CA ARG A 48 -1.34 -16.89 12.12
C ARG A 48 -0.13 -15.93 11.98
N TYR A 49 0.08 -15.37 10.80
CA TYR A 49 1.11 -14.37 10.57
C TYR A 49 0.86 -13.11 11.41
N ILE A 50 -0.36 -12.57 11.41
CA ILE A 50 -0.77 -11.41 12.23
C ILE A 50 -0.52 -11.68 13.71
N ASP A 51 -0.98 -12.82 14.22
CA ASP A 51 -0.83 -13.19 15.63
C ASP A 51 0.66 -13.24 16.04
N ASN A 52 1.52 -13.79 15.17
CA ASN A 52 2.95 -13.89 15.42
C ASN A 52 3.70 -12.55 15.33
N THR A 53 3.14 -11.52 14.69
CA THR A 53 3.70 -10.15 14.75
C THR A 53 3.46 -9.48 16.10
N GLY A 54 2.47 -9.91 16.86
CA GLY A 54 2.09 -9.29 18.12
C GLY A 54 1.29 -8.00 18.00
N ILE A 55 0.89 -7.59 16.77
CA ILE A 55 0.20 -6.30 16.52
C ILE A 55 -1.12 -6.19 17.30
N CYS A 56 -1.85 -7.29 17.48
CA CYS A 56 -3.11 -7.29 18.23
C CYS A 56 -2.88 -6.97 19.71
N SER A 57 -1.80 -7.47 20.30
CA SER A 57 -1.39 -7.13 21.68
C SER A 57 -0.99 -5.65 21.77
N MET A 58 -0.23 -5.13 20.81
CA MET A 58 0.13 -3.70 20.78
C MET A 58 -1.10 -2.80 20.64
N ILE A 59 -2.12 -3.22 19.89
CA ILE A 59 -3.41 -2.51 19.79
C ILE A 59 -4.15 -2.56 21.14
N GLU A 60 -4.16 -3.71 21.83
CA GLU A 60 -4.76 -3.84 23.16
C GLU A 60 -4.05 -2.96 24.19
N ASP A 61 -2.72 -3.00 24.24
CA ASP A 61 -1.91 -2.18 25.15
C ASP A 61 -2.17 -0.69 24.96
N LYS A 62 -2.32 -0.27 23.69
CA LYS A 62 -2.53 1.14 23.35
C LYS A 62 -3.93 1.61 23.60
N PHE A 63 -4.93 0.78 23.34
CA PHE A 63 -6.35 1.20 23.28
C PHE A 63 -7.26 0.44 24.27
N GLY A 64 -6.75 -0.54 24.98
CA GLY A 64 -7.53 -1.33 25.93
C GLY A 64 -8.24 -0.49 26.99
N HIS A 65 -7.61 0.64 27.39
CA HIS A 65 -8.20 1.61 28.33
C HIS A 65 -9.51 2.25 27.83
N LEU A 66 -9.78 2.24 26.51
CA LEU A 66 -11.05 2.75 25.95
C LEU A 66 -12.23 1.82 26.25
N ARG A 67 -11.95 0.64 26.79
CA ARG A 67 -12.93 -0.35 27.16
C ARG A 67 -13.51 -0.05 28.55
N LYS A 68 -14.76 0.36 28.61
CA LYS A 68 -15.45 0.69 29.89
C LYS A 68 -15.98 -0.53 30.64
N SER A 69 -15.95 -1.71 30.06
CA SER A 69 -16.51 -2.95 30.64
C SER A 69 -15.69 -4.15 30.21
N SER A 70 -15.56 -5.14 31.11
CA SER A 70 -14.95 -6.44 30.79
C SER A 70 -15.83 -7.36 29.95
N LYS A 71 -17.11 -7.02 29.73
CA LYS A 71 -18.03 -7.81 28.90
C LYS A 71 -17.69 -7.66 27.41
N GLY A 72 -17.71 -8.77 26.68
CA GLY A 72 -17.41 -8.82 25.23
C GLY A 72 -15.92 -8.94 24.95
N GLU A 73 -15.55 -8.92 23.67
CA GLU A 73 -14.17 -9.12 23.22
C GLU A 73 -13.27 -7.92 23.54
N SER A 74 -11.96 -8.18 23.65
CA SER A 74 -10.92 -7.14 23.85
C SER A 74 -10.80 -6.24 22.62
N ILE A 75 -10.14 -5.09 22.77
CA ILE A 75 -9.88 -4.16 21.65
C ILE A 75 -8.98 -4.83 20.62
N GLY A 76 -7.95 -5.55 21.05
CA GLY A 76 -7.05 -6.29 20.18
C GLY A 76 -7.78 -7.38 19.39
N GLU A 77 -8.70 -8.13 20.04
CA GLU A 77 -9.50 -9.12 19.34
C GLU A 77 -10.52 -8.49 18.36
N CYS A 78 -11.13 -7.36 18.72
CA CYS A 78 -11.97 -6.62 17.79
C CYS A 78 -11.20 -6.19 16.54
N ALA A 79 -9.98 -5.69 16.73
CA ALA A 79 -9.09 -5.32 15.63
C ALA A 79 -8.68 -6.56 14.80
N ARG A 80 -8.40 -7.70 15.45
CA ARG A 80 -8.05 -8.95 14.77
C ARG A 80 -9.17 -9.43 13.84
N GLN A 81 -10.43 -9.44 14.34
CA GLN A 81 -11.57 -9.82 13.51
C GLN A 81 -11.83 -8.82 12.38
N PHE A 82 -11.59 -7.52 12.61
CA PHE A 82 -11.66 -6.53 11.55
C PHE A 82 -10.56 -6.72 10.50
N MET A 83 -9.32 -7.01 10.90
CA MET A 83 -8.24 -7.33 9.96
C MET A 83 -8.55 -8.57 9.14
N ALA A 84 -9.09 -9.62 9.74
CA ALA A 84 -9.57 -10.81 9.04
C ALA A 84 -10.64 -10.46 7.98
N PHE A 85 -11.63 -9.66 8.36
CA PHE A 85 -12.67 -9.16 7.46
C PHE A 85 -12.08 -8.36 6.28
N SER A 86 -11.13 -7.47 6.55
CA SER A 86 -10.48 -6.64 5.52
C SER A 86 -9.64 -7.47 4.56
N MET A 87 -8.94 -8.48 5.06
CA MET A 87 -8.14 -9.40 4.25
C MET A 87 -9.00 -10.33 3.41
N ASP A 88 -10.09 -10.84 3.96
CA ASP A 88 -11.09 -11.63 3.23
C ASP A 88 -11.62 -10.89 2.00
N GLY A 89 -12.06 -9.64 2.19
CA GLY A 89 -12.46 -8.75 1.11
C GLY A 89 -13.62 -9.22 0.24
N THR A 90 -14.39 -10.23 0.67
CA THR A 90 -15.58 -10.70 -0.06
C THR A 90 -16.67 -9.64 -0.07
N ASN A 91 -16.77 -8.88 1.02
CA ASN A 91 -17.70 -7.78 1.16
C ASN A 91 -17.06 -6.70 2.04
N HIS A 92 -17.25 -5.45 1.68
CA HIS A 92 -16.66 -4.31 2.39
C HIS A 92 -17.64 -3.60 3.35
N SER A 93 -18.90 -4.06 3.38
CA SER A 93 -19.90 -3.54 4.30
C SER A 93 -19.76 -4.14 5.70
N ILE A 94 -19.68 -3.29 6.72
CA ILE A 94 -19.68 -3.72 8.13
C ILE A 94 -20.91 -4.58 8.47
N ALA A 95 -22.03 -4.44 7.75
CA ALA A 95 -23.22 -5.27 7.94
C ALA A 95 -22.94 -6.76 7.75
N ARG A 96 -21.89 -7.12 7.01
CA ARG A 96 -21.47 -8.51 6.79
C ARG A 96 -21.11 -9.26 8.09
N PHE A 97 -20.72 -8.55 9.14
CA PHE A 97 -20.42 -9.18 10.43
C PHE A 97 -21.60 -9.99 11.01
N ASP A 98 -22.85 -9.62 10.72
CA ASP A 98 -24.01 -10.39 11.18
C ASP A 98 -24.19 -11.72 10.44
N GLU A 99 -23.69 -11.81 9.21
CA GLU A 99 -23.66 -13.06 8.45
C GLU A 99 -22.47 -13.93 8.88
N LEU A 100 -21.27 -13.34 8.95
CA LEU A 100 -20.05 -14.03 9.38
C LEU A 100 -20.20 -14.61 10.79
N LYS A 101 -20.92 -13.92 11.67
CA LYS A 101 -21.21 -14.39 13.04
C LYS A 101 -21.96 -15.73 13.07
N LYS A 102 -22.67 -16.09 12.01
CA LYS A 102 -23.45 -17.33 11.92
C LYS A 102 -22.70 -18.48 11.25
N ASP A 103 -21.50 -18.20 10.72
CA ASP A 103 -20.72 -19.16 9.95
C ASP A 103 -19.73 -19.92 10.85
N PRO A 104 -19.96 -21.23 11.11
CA PRO A 104 -19.04 -22.04 11.90
C PRO A 104 -17.71 -22.29 11.17
N GLY A 105 -17.69 -22.24 9.83
CA GLY A 105 -16.48 -22.32 9.02
C GLY A 105 -15.58 -21.09 9.22
N HIS A 106 -16.18 -19.91 9.18
CA HIS A 106 -15.48 -18.66 9.48
C HIS A 106 -14.94 -18.64 10.92
N ALA A 107 -15.76 -19.03 11.90
CA ALA A 107 -15.34 -19.11 13.30
C ALA A 107 -14.12 -20.02 13.48
N ALA A 108 -14.11 -21.18 12.83
CA ALA A 108 -13.00 -22.12 12.92
C ALA A 108 -11.71 -21.57 12.26
N VAL A 109 -11.81 -20.90 11.11
CA VAL A 109 -10.67 -20.24 10.46
C VAL A 109 -10.08 -19.15 11.34
N LEU A 110 -10.90 -18.44 12.11
CA LEU A 110 -10.48 -17.45 13.09
C LEU A 110 -9.97 -18.06 14.41
N GLU A 111 -9.99 -19.38 14.56
CA GLU A 111 -9.67 -20.10 15.80
C GLU A 111 -10.57 -19.65 16.98
N ARG A 112 -11.86 -19.38 16.71
CA ARG A 112 -12.85 -18.87 17.68
C ARG A 112 -14.07 -19.76 17.76
N ASN A 113 -14.84 -19.55 18.83
CA ASN A 113 -16.20 -20.08 18.91
C ASN A 113 -17.15 -19.11 18.19
N VAL A 114 -18.24 -19.64 17.63
CA VAL A 114 -19.28 -18.84 16.97
C VAL A 114 -19.83 -17.73 17.89
N SER A 115 -19.98 -18.02 19.19
CA SER A 115 -20.45 -17.07 20.21
C SER A 115 -19.50 -15.87 20.41
N SER A 116 -18.21 -16.04 20.12
CA SER A 116 -17.17 -15.01 20.26
C SER A 116 -16.99 -14.14 19.00
N LEU A 117 -17.70 -14.46 17.92
CA LEU A 117 -17.65 -13.64 16.71
C LEU A 117 -18.44 -12.33 16.90
N LEU A 118 -17.88 -11.27 16.39
CA LEU A 118 -18.49 -9.95 16.48
C LEU A 118 -19.68 -9.81 15.54
N SER A 119 -20.71 -9.11 16.02
CA SER A 119 -21.83 -8.64 15.20
C SER A 119 -21.52 -7.25 14.61
N THR A 120 -22.32 -6.85 13.63
CA THR A 120 -22.34 -5.47 13.11
C THR A 120 -22.44 -4.42 14.22
N ALA A 121 -23.33 -4.65 15.20
CA ALA A 121 -23.50 -3.74 16.34
C ALA A 121 -22.25 -3.71 17.23
N SER A 122 -21.57 -4.85 17.43
CA SER A 122 -20.32 -4.91 18.20
C SER A 122 -19.17 -4.18 17.49
N MET A 123 -19.06 -4.36 16.18
CA MET A 123 -18.04 -3.66 15.37
C MET A 123 -18.30 -2.15 15.34
N LYS A 124 -19.55 -1.69 15.20
CA LYS A 124 -19.88 -0.27 15.32
C LYS A 124 -19.54 0.29 16.70
N ARG A 125 -19.82 -0.45 17.79
CA ARG A 125 -19.40 -0.05 19.15
C ARG A 125 -17.89 -0.04 19.34
N PHE A 126 -17.15 -0.92 18.68
CA PHE A 126 -15.69 -0.86 18.65
C PHE A 126 -15.22 0.46 18.07
N PHE A 127 -15.63 0.81 16.85
CA PHE A 127 -15.22 2.07 16.22
C PHE A 127 -15.74 3.32 16.94
N SER A 128 -16.90 3.27 17.60
CA SER A 128 -17.42 4.42 18.35
C SER A 128 -16.56 4.83 19.58
N LYS A 129 -15.60 4.02 19.97
CA LYS A 129 -14.61 4.37 21.00
C LYS A 129 -13.55 5.37 20.52
N PHE A 130 -13.37 5.48 19.21
CA PHE A 130 -12.37 6.36 18.58
C PHE A 130 -13.05 7.66 18.15
N ASN A 131 -13.10 8.61 19.07
CA ASN A 131 -13.63 9.95 18.82
C ASN A 131 -12.51 10.99 18.89
N GLY A 132 -12.76 12.18 18.39
CA GLY A 132 -11.82 13.29 18.42
C GLY A 132 -10.45 12.89 17.89
N THR A 133 -9.41 13.03 18.70
CA THR A 133 -8.01 12.75 18.36
C THR A 133 -7.54 11.32 18.69
N THR A 134 -8.36 10.51 19.36
CA THR A 134 -7.97 9.18 19.85
C THR A 134 -7.49 8.27 18.70
N TYR A 135 -8.13 8.34 17.54
CA TYR A 135 -7.74 7.55 16.36
C TYR A 135 -6.31 7.86 15.88
N ALA A 136 -5.83 9.09 16.11
CA ALA A 136 -4.49 9.50 15.67
C ALA A 136 -3.37 8.60 16.26
N SER A 137 -3.65 7.96 17.38
CA SER A 137 -2.72 7.02 17.99
C SER A 137 -2.46 5.73 17.18
N TYR A 138 -3.32 5.39 16.20
CA TYR A 138 -3.02 4.31 15.23
C TYR A 138 -1.78 4.60 14.38
N ARG A 139 -1.49 5.88 14.18
CA ARG A 139 -0.32 6.36 13.46
C ARG A 139 0.99 5.80 14.05
N SER A 140 1.09 5.74 15.37
CA SER A 140 2.29 5.16 16.01
C SER A 140 2.41 3.66 15.76
N LEU A 141 1.31 2.92 15.60
CA LEU A 141 1.37 1.49 15.26
C LEU A 141 1.88 1.26 13.84
N LEU A 142 1.49 2.11 12.87
CA LEU A 142 2.10 2.09 11.53
C LEU A 142 3.61 2.38 11.59
N ASN A 143 4.01 3.34 12.44
CA ASN A 143 5.42 3.65 12.61
C ASN A 143 6.20 2.48 13.26
N GLU A 144 5.60 1.74 14.21
CA GLU A 144 6.21 0.52 14.77
C GLU A 144 6.40 -0.57 13.69
N LEU A 145 5.37 -0.82 12.88
CA LEU A 145 5.45 -1.73 11.73
C LEU A 145 6.54 -1.32 10.75
N PHE A 146 6.66 -0.02 10.49
CA PHE A 146 7.69 0.52 9.61
C PHE A 146 9.10 0.26 10.14
N ILE A 147 9.37 0.58 11.39
CA ILE A 147 10.68 0.33 12.01
C ILE A 147 10.99 -1.17 12.06
N TRP A 148 10.01 -1.98 12.42
CA TRP A 148 10.15 -3.44 12.35
C TRP A 148 10.56 -3.90 10.95
N ARG A 149 9.92 -3.35 9.91
CA ARG A 149 10.21 -3.71 8.52
C ARG A 149 11.58 -3.22 8.07
N LEU A 150 11.99 -2.01 8.45
CA LEU A 150 13.34 -1.50 8.18
C LEU A 150 14.42 -2.41 8.79
N LYS A 151 14.22 -2.87 10.03
CA LYS A 151 15.15 -3.79 10.69
C LYS A 151 15.25 -5.15 10.00
N GLN A 152 14.16 -5.61 9.37
CA GLN A 152 14.15 -6.85 8.59
C GLN A 152 14.85 -6.68 7.24
N GLU A 153 14.59 -5.61 6.53
CA GLU A 153 15.08 -5.39 5.16
C GLU A 153 16.47 -4.75 5.10
N LYS A 154 16.85 -4.01 6.13
CA LYS A 154 18.14 -3.31 6.27
C LYS A 154 18.55 -2.54 5.01
N PRO A 155 17.72 -1.62 4.50
CA PRO A 155 18.02 -0.89 3.28
C PRO A 155 19.21 0.06 3.49
N ASP A 156 20.06 0.19 2.47
CA ASP A 156 21.17 1.17 2.46
C ASP A 156 20.68 2.61 2.31
N VAL A 157 19.48 2.80 1.78
CA VAL A 157 18.81 4.10 1.57
C VAL A 157 17.33 3.96 1.85
N VAL A 158 16.77 4.92 2.56
CA VAL A 158 15.32 4.98 2.81
C VAL A 158 14.70 6.03 1.90
N THR A 159 14.00 5.59 0.86
CA THR A 159 13.25 6.49 -0.04
C THR A 159 11.80 6.57 0.41
N LEU A 160 11.40 7.75 0.87
CA LEU A 160 10.04 8.04 1.32
C LEU A 160 9.30 8.80 0.23
N HIS A 161 8.01 8.53 0.08
CA HIS A 161 7.15 9.24 -0.85
C HIS A 161 6.01 9.91 -0.08
N LEU A 162 5.90 11.22 -0.22
CA LEU A 162 4.89 12.05 0.42
C LEU A 162 3.79 12.38 -0.59
N ASP A 163 2.57 11.97 -0.30
CA ASP A 163 1.44 12.21 -1.19
C ASP A 163 0.12 12.37 -0.45
N THR A 164 -0.91 12.83 -1.17
CA THR A 164 -2.29 12.91 -0.69
C THR A 164 -3.21 12.06 -1.55
N MET A 165 -4.00 11.21 -0.90
CA MET A 165 -4.97 10.39 -1.58
C MET A 165 -6.39 10.94 -1.37
N VAL A 166 -7.18 11.04 -2.43
CA VAL A 166 -8.60 11.36 -2.33
C VAL A 166 -9.39 10.08 -2.14
N LEU A 167 -10.21 10.07 -1.07
CA LEU A 167 -11.23 9.05 -0.84
C LEU A 167 -12.59 9.65 -1.22
N ASP A 168 -13.16 9.17 -2.31
CA ASP A 168 -14.47 9.63 -2.81
C ASP A 168 -15.60 9.11 -1.91
N ASN A 169 -16.40 10.04 -1.37
CA ASN A 169 -17.57 9.76 -0.54
C ASN A 169 -18.78 10.57 -1.03
N ASN A 170 -18.88 10.76 -2.33
CA ASN A 170 -19.88 11.65 -2.98
C ASN A 170 -21.34 11.22 -2.72
N ASP A 171 -21.56 9.93 -2.43
CA ASP A 171 -22.86 9.36 -2.07
C ASP A 171 -23.32 9.67 -0.63
N ALA A 172 -22.40 10.15 0.22
CA ALA A 172 -22.63 10.32 1.64
C ALA A 172 -22.33 11.75 2.12
N LYS A 173 -23.22 12.65 1.78
CA LYS A 173 -23.11 14.10 2.02
C LYS A 173 -23.08 14.52 3.49
N VAL A 174 -23.50 13.66 4.42
CA VAL A 174 -23.65 14.00 5.86
C VAL A 174 -22.66 13.21 6.70
N ARG A 175 -21.36 13.29 6.35
CA ARG A 175 -20.27 12.73 7.16
C ARG A 175 -19.38 13.87 7.64
N GLU A 176 -19.05 13.87 8.91
CA GLU A 176 -18.15 14.84 9.52
C GLU A 176 -16.79 14.83 8.83
N GLY A 177 -16.32 15.98 8.33
CA GLY A 177 -15.06 16.12 7.59
C GLY A 177 -15.11 15.68 6.11
N CYS A 178 -16.26 15.24 5.61
CA CYS A 178 -16.48 14.97 4.20
C CYS A 178 -16.76 16.28 3.46
N ASN A 179 -15.74 16.86 2.84
CA ASN A 179 -15.78 18.14 2.17
C ASN A 179 -15.31 18.03 0.72
N VAL A 180 -15.46 19.12 -0.05
CA VAL A 180 -15.02 19.15 -1.45
C VAL A 180 -13.48 19.04 -1.51
N THR A 181 -12.98 18.04 -2.18
CA THR A 181 -11.54 17.79 -2.41
C THR A 181 -11.03 18.58 -3.61
N TYR A 182 -9.70 18.57 -3.82
CA TYR A 182 -9.11 19.19 -5.02
C TYR A 182 -9.57 18.54 -6.34
N LYS A 183 -10.05 17.29 -6.29
CA LYS A 183 -10.68 16.60 -7.43
C LYS A 183 -12.15 16.96 -7.65
N LYS A 184 -12.68 17.94 -6.89
CA LYS A 184 -14.05 18.41 -6.94
C LYS A 184 -15.11 17.36 -6.62
N VAL A 185 -14.75 16.34 -5.83
CA VAL A 185 -15.64 15.34 -5.25
C VAL A 185 -15.74 15.54 -3.75
N LEU A 186 -16.89 15.20 -3.15
CA LEU A 186 -17.01 15.16 -1.69
C LEU A 186 -16.25 13.96 -1.14
N GLY A 187 -15.42 14.16 -0.13
CA GLY A 187 -14.62 13.08 0.41
C GLY A 187 -13.66 13.50 1.50
N PHE A 188 -12.66 12.65 1.72
CA PHE A 188 -11.55 12.88 2.63
C PHE A 188 -10.24 12.94 1.85
N GLN A 189 -9.24 13.59 2.44
CA GLN A 189 -7.95 13.81 1.78
C GLN A 189 -6.78 13.48 2.73
N PRO A 190 -6.59 12.19 3.10
CA PRO A 190 -5.48 11.80 3.96
C PRO A 190 -4.13 12.13 3.32
N LEU A 191 -3.22 12.66 4.14
CA LEU A 191 -1.80 12.80 3.84
C LEU A 191 -1.11 11.51 4.23
N GLN A 192 -0.30 10.96 3.33
CA GLN A 192 0.37 9.68 3.50
C GLN A 192 1.86 9.78 3.21
N ILE A 193 2.63 8.95 3.90
CA ILE A 193 4.01 8.70 3.53
C ILE A 193 4.17 7.21 3.27
N ASN A 194 4.71 6.90 2.10
CA ASN A 194 4.93 5.54 1.64
C ASN A 194 6.42 5.20 1.65
N TRP A 195 6.73 3.94 1.90
CA TRP A 195 8.02 3.31 1.68
C TRP A 195 7.84 2.02 0.88
N GLY A 196 8.17 2.06 -0.40
CA GLY A 196 7.81 0.98 -1.32
C GLY A 196 6.29 0.73 -1.34
N PRO A 197 5.81 -0.49 -1.11
CA PRO A 197 4.38 -0.80 -1.09
C PRO A 197 3.71 -0.46 0.25
N TYR A 198 4.46 -0.06 1.26
CA TYR A 198 3.97 0.16 2.62
C TYR A 198 3.58 1.61 2.85
N ILE A 199 2.38 1.86 3.39
CA ILE A 199 2.08 3.14 4.03
C ILE A 199 2.65 3.10 5.43
N VAL A 200 3.59 4.00 5.68
CA VAL A 200 4.37 4.01 6.94
C VAL A 200 3.91 5.11 7.89
N ASP A 201 3.19 6.08 7.36
CA ASP A 201 2.57 7.16 8.14
C ASP A 201 1.31 7.67 7.45
N VAL A 202 0.33 8.09 8.25
CA VAL A 202 -0.92 8.66 7.76
C VAL A 202 -1.41 9.78 8.67
N HIS A 203 -1.82 10.88 8.07
CA HIS A 203 -2.64 11.89 8.73
C HIS A 203 -4.00 11.92 8.05
N PHE A 204 -5.01 11.34 8.70
CA PHE A 204 -6.39 11.36 8.19
C PHE A 204 -6.94 12.78 8.28
N ARG A 205 -7.39 13.34 7.15
CA ARG A 205 -7.78 14.75 7.02
C ARG A 205 -9.12 14.87 6.30
N SER A 206 -9.83 15.96 6.61
CA SER A 206 -11.04 16.36 5.89
C SER A 206 -10.72 16.77 4.43
N GLY A 207 -11.76 16.77 3.59
CA GLY A 207 -11.60 16.91 2.14
C GLY A 207 -11.07 18.25 1.66
N GLU A 208 -11.28 19.35 2.43
CA GLU A 208 -10.79 20.68 2.08
C GLU A 208 -9.29 20.89 2.31
N LYS A 209 -8.62 19.94 3.00
CA LYS A 209 -7.18 20.06 3.31
C LYS A 209 -6.34 19.72 2.08
N HIS A 210 -5.78 20.73 1.42
CA HIS A 210 -4.86 20.53 0.30
C HIS A 210 -3.49 19.96 0.73
N SER A 211 -2.64 19.56 -0.22
CA SER A 211 -1.36 18.86 0.03
C SER A 211 -0.48 19.59 1.05
N ASN A 212 -0.21 20.88 0.86
CA ASN A 212 0.64 21.69 1.73
C ASN A 212 -0.17 22.51 2.73
N HIS A 213 -1.15 21.87 3.41
CA HIS A 213 -1.99 22.56 4.39
C HIS A 213 -1.28 22.65 5.75
N GLY A 214 -1.04 23.87 6.22
CA GLY A 214 -0.38 24.13 7.51
C GLY A 214 1.01 23.47 7.60
N SER A 215 1.32 22.90 8.76
CA SER A 215 2.56 22.19 9.05
C SER A 215 2.48 20.67 8.86
N ASP A 216 1.34 20.13 8.44
CA ASP A 216 1.05 18.69 8.41
C ASP A 216 2.16 17.86 7.74
N ALA A 217 2.62 18.32 6.57
CA ALA A 217 3.65 17.64 5.79
C ALA A 217 5.03 17.67 6.49
N LYS A 218 5.44 18.84 6.97
CA LYS A 218 6.71 19.03 7.71
C LYS A 218 6.75 18.19 8.97
N GLU A 219 5.68 18.20 9.76
CA GLU A 219 5.57 17.41 11.00
C GLU A 219 5.60 15.91 10.74
N ALA A 220 4.93 15.45 9.69
CA ALA A 220 4.92 14.04 9.30
C ALA A 220 6.32 13.56 8.92
N VAL A 221 7.01 14.30 8.04
CA VAL A 221 8.36 13.96 7.60
C VAL A 221 9.34 14.04 8.76
N ALA A 222 9.31 15.12 9.57
CA ALA A 222 10.20 15.28 10.72
C ALA A 222 10.10 14.13 11.72
N ARG A 223 8.87 13.71 12.04
CA ARG A 223 8.63 12.59 12.93
C ARG A 223 9.24 11.29 12.40
N LEU A 224 9.04 10.97 11.11
CA LEU A 224 9.61 9.76 10.52
C LEU A 224 11.13 9.82 10.44
N VAL A 225 11.71 10.95 10.05
CA VAL A 225 13.17 11.13 10.02
C VAL A 225 13.76 10.91 11.42
N LYS A 226 13.16 11.51 12.45
CA LYS A 226 13.58 11.30 13.84
C LYS A 226 13.48 9.83 14.23
N LEU A 227 12.38 9.17 13.86
CA LEU A 227 12.14 7.77 14.19
C LEU A 227 13.15 6.84 13.50
N ILE A 228 13.41 7.04 12.21
CA ILE A 228 14.40 6.28 11.45
C ILE A 228 15.78 6.41 12.10
N ARG A 229 16.22 7.63 12.36
CA ARG A 229 17.54 7.89 12.95
C ARG A 229 17.70 7.34 14.35
N SER A 230 16.66 7.45 15.18
CA SER A 230 16.74 7.00 16.57
C SER A 230 16.58 5.49 16.76
N ARG A 231 15.93 4.79 15.83
CA ARG A 231 15.52 3.39 16.05
C ARG A 231 15.99 2.40 14.99
N PHE A 232 16.46 2.88 13.84
CA PHE A 232 16.98 2.04 12.79
C PHE A 232 18.46 2.34 12.51
N ASP A 233 18.78 3.50 11.92
CA ASP A 233 20.15 3.90 11.60
C ASP A 233 20.26 5.42 11.56
N GLU A 234 21.12 6.00 12.40
CA GLU A 234 21.32 7.45 12.53
C GLU A 234 21.86 8.08 11.24
N GLN A 235 22.66 7.32 10.48
CA GLN A 235 23.37 7.81 9.32
C GLN A 235 22.75 7.38 7.98
N VAL A 236 21.68 6.57 8.00
CA VAL A 236 21.06 6.12 6.75
C VAL A 236 20.61 7.32 5.91
N PRO A 237 21.00 7.39 4.63
CA PRO A 237 20.48 8.41 3.73
C PRO A 237 18.98 8.28 3.59
N ILE A 238 18.29 9.41 3.73
CA ILE A 238 16.84 9.51 3.53
C ILE A 238 16.60 10.40 2.33
N ILE A 239 15.86 9.91 1.35
CA ILE A 239 15.43 10.65 0.17
C ILE A 239 13.92 10.80 0.22
N LEU A 240 13.42 12.03 0.22
CA LEU A 240 12.00 12.34 0.15
C LEU A 240 11.62 12.64 -1.31
N ASN A 241 10.70 11.86 -1.85
CA ASN A 241 10.05 12.15 -3.12
C ASN A 241 8.67 12.75 -2.87
N ALA A 242 8.32 13.82 -3.57
CA ALA A 242 7.03 14.49 -3.41
C ALA A 242 6.54 15.11 -4.71
N ASP A 243 5.23 15.30 -4.82
CA ASP A 243 4.61 15.96 -5.95
C ASP A 243 4.69 17.50 -5.86
N SER A 244 4.21 18.18 -6.90
CA SER A 244 4.22 19.64 -6.99
C SER A 244 3.36 20.34 -5.93
N GLY A 245 2.44 19.63 -5.30
CA GLY A 245 1.60 20.14 -4.23
C GLY A 245 2.38 20.44 -2.94
N PHE A 246 3.59 19.89 -2.80
CA PHE A 246 4.48 20.09 -1.65
C PHE A 246 5.65 21.04 -1.93
N LEU A 247 5.76 21.54 -3.17
CA LEU A 247 6.83 22.45 -3.55
C LEU A 247 6.61 23.84 -2.93
N SER A 248 7.41 24.16 -1.94
CA SER A 248 7.58 25.51 -1.40
C SER A 248 9.02 25.68 -0.92
N GLU A 249 9.56 26.88 -0.99
CA GLU A 249 10.92 27.13 -0.50
C GLU A 249 11.05 26.80 0.98
N GLU A 250 10.03 27.14 1.77
CA GLU A 250 9.97 26.82 3.20
C GLU A 250 10.13 25.32 3.47
N ASN A 251 9.44 24.47 2.69
CA ASN A 251 9.58 23.04 2.82
C ASN A 251 10.99 22.56 2.44
N LEU A 252 11.53 23.08 1.33
CA LEU A 252 12.87 22.67 0.86
C LEU A 252 13.96 23.07 1.86
N LEU A 253 13.91 24.30 2.37
CA LEU A 253 14.84 24.77 3.41
C LEU A 253 14.72 23.92 4.70
N PHE A 254 13.50 23.56 5.10
CA PHE A 254 13.29 22.69 6.23
C PHE A 254 13.91 21.29 6.03
N PHE A 255 13.77 20.72 4.85
CA PHE A 255 14.38 19.42 4.51
C PHE A 255 15.92 19.53 4.46
N GLU A 256 16.44 20.63 3.93
CA GLU A 256 17.88 20.87 3.80
C GLU A 256 18.54 21.15 5.15
N ASN A 257 18.02 22.12 5.91
CA ASN A 257 18.69 22.71 7.05
C ASN A 257 18.33 22.04 8.37
N ASP A 258 17.05 21.74 8.58
CA ASP A 258 16.56 21.17 9.85
C ASP A 258 16.64 19.65 9.82
N LEU A 259 16.13 19.02 8.77
CA LEU A 259 16.11 17.57 8.67
C LEU A 259 17.37 16.98 8.05
N LYS A 260 18.14 17.75 7.29
CA LYS A 260 19.35 17.28 6.60
C LYS A 260 19.10 15.99 5.83
N ILE A 261 18.03 15.99 5.02
CA ILE A 261 17.65 14.89 4.13
C ILE A 261 17.78 15.30 2.68
N LYS A 262 17.81 14.31 1.80
CA LYS A 262 17.73 14.52 0.36
C LYS A 262 16.28 14.54 -0.08
N TYR A 263 16.03 15.22 -1.21
CA TYR A 263 14.69 15.23 -1.80
C TYR A 263 14.73 15.24 -3.32
N VAL A 264 13.64 14.81 -3.92
CA VAL A 264 13.27 15.03 -5.32
C VAL A 264 11.80 15.50 -5.32
N VAL A 265 11.57 16.76 -5.66
CA VAL A 265 10.22 17.34 -5.67
C VAL A 265 9.86 17.76 -7.07
N ILE A 266 8.74 17.26 -7.58
CA ILE A 266 8.21 17.67 -8.88
C ILE A 266 7.75 19.13 -8.77
N GLY A 267 8.08 19.93 -9.79
CA GLY A 267 7.69 21.32 -9.87
C GLY A 267 6.53 21.57 -10.82
N LYS A 268 6.00 22.79 -10.74
CA LYS A 268 5.17 23.33 -11.82
C LYS A 268 6.08 23.96 -12.85
N LEU A 269 5.77 23.73 -14.10
CA LEU A 269 6.55 24.27 -15.22
C LEU A 269 6.14 25.73 -15.45
N TYR A 270 7.09 26.63 -15.30
CA TYR A 270 6.95 28.08 -15.57
C TYR A 270 7.89 28.48 -16.71
N SER A 271 7.61 29.59 -17.40
CA SER A 271 8.50 30.13 -18.43
C SER A 271 9.91 30.39 -17.90
N SER A 272 10.03 30.85 -16.66
CA SER A 272 11.32 31.11 -16.01
C SER A 272 12.23 29.87 -15.91
N VAL A 273 11.69 28.67 -15.96
CA VAL A 273 12.50 27.44 -16.01
C VAL A 273 13.20 27.30 -17.35
N TYR A 274 12.52 27.57 -18.45
CA TYR A 274 13.12 27.57 -19.80
C TYR A 274 14.13 28.72 -19.97
N GLU A 275 13.83 29.91 -19.46
CA GLU A 275 14.75 31.04 -19.44
C GLU A 275 16.02 30.69 -18.65
N SER A 276 15.88 30.03 -17.51
CA SER A 276 17.00 29.53 -16.72
C SER A 276 17.82 28.48 -17.47
N MET A 277 17.15 27.55 -18.16
CA MET A 277 17.81 26.55 -18.99
C MET A 277 18.67 27.20 -20.09
N GLN A 278 18.10 28.18 -20.79
CA GLN A 278 18.81 28.92 -21.83
C GLN A 278 19.99 29.74 -21.27
N SER A 279 19.78 30.47 -20.18
CA SER A 279 20.80 31.31 -19.53
C SER A 279 22.01 30.49 -19.03
N ASN A 280 21.76 29.25 -18.61
CA ASN A 280 22.80 28.30 -18.20
C ASN A 280 23.46 27.59 -19.39
N ASN A 281 23.05 27.85 -20.64
CA ASN A 281 23.46 27.09 -21.82
C ASN A 281 23.36 25.57 -21.60
N ALA A 282 22.28 25.12 -20.91
CA ALA A 282 22.13 23.73 -20.54
C ALA A 282 21.96 22.87 -21.80
N SER A 283 22.84 21.89 -21.95
CA SER A 283 22.76 20.87 -23.00
C SER A 283 22.15 19.61 -22.48
N GLU A 284 21.83 18.68 -23.37
CA GLU A 284 21.38 17.32 -22.99
C GLU A 284 22.42 16.71 -22.03
N SER A 285 21.99 16.43 -20.79
CA SER A 285 22.83 15.87 -19.74
C SER A 285 22.67 14.36 -19.64
N ALA A 286 21.49 13.86 -20.00
CA ALA A 286 21.17 12.45 -19.94
C ALA A 286 19.95 12.12 -20.81
N ARG A 287 19.79 10.83 -21.14
CA ARG A 287 18.60 10.29 -21.77
C ARG A 287 18.08 9.10 -20.95
N VAL A 288 16.83 9.15 -20.57
CA VAL A 288 16.17 8.11 -19.78
C VAL A 288 15.15 7.41 -20.67
N THR A 289 15.30 6.10 -20.84
CA THR A 289 14.36 5.27 -21.61
C THR A 289 13.63 4.32 -20.67
N ALA A 290 12.30 4.28 -20.78
CA ALA A 290 11.44 3.31 -20.17
C ALA A 290 10.69 2.52 -21.25
N LYS A 291 9.91 1.50 -20.85
CA LYS A 291 9.27 0.55 -21.79
C LYS A 291 8.46 1.20 -22.91
N HIS A 292 7.88 2.37 -22.69
CA HIS A 292 6.98 3.05 -23.64
C HIS A 292 7.25 4.55 -23.77
N ALA A 293 8.38 5.03 -23.25
CA ALA A 293 8.69 6.45 -23.26
C ALA A 293 10.20 6.68 -23.12
N SER A 294 10.72 7.72 -23.79
CA SER A 294 12.07 8.21 -23.61
C SER A 294 12.04 9.70 -23.32
N TRP A 295 12.91 10.13 -22.40
CA TRP A 295 13.03 11.55 -22.03
C TRP A 295 14.45 12.02 -22.25
N VAL A 296 14.57 13.21 -22.83
CA VAL A 296 15.80 13.99 -22.83
C VAL A 296 15.82 14.81 -21.55
N CYS A 297 16.94 14.85 -20.86
CA CYS A 297 17.09 15.50 -19.58
C CYS A 297 18.09 16.65 -19.67
N TYR A 298 17.74 17.79 -19.08
CA TYR A 298 18.57 18.97 -18.95
C TYR A 298 18.79 19.22 -17.46
N ASP A 299 20.04 19.28 -17.03
CA ASP A 299 20.45 19.43 -15.63
C ASP A 299 21.18 20.75 -15.45
N PHE A 300 20.64 21.67 -14.68
CA PHE A 300 21.11 23.01 -14.49
C PHE A 300 20.74 23.58 -13.13
N GLN A 301 21.25 24.75 -12.80
CA GLN A 301 20.84 25.48 -11.61
C GLN A 301 19.74 26.46 -11.97
N SER A 302 18.65 26.49 -11.23
CA SER A 302 17.63 27.51 -11.40
C SER A 302 17.13 28.04 -10.06
N LYS A 303 16.62 29.27 -10.13
CA LYS A 303 16.01 29.96 -9.00
C LYS A 303 14.64 30.47 -9.42
N LEU A 304 13.59 30.05 -8.74
CA LEU A 304 12.29 30.67 -8.93
C LEU A 304 12.25 32.06 -8.29
N ASP A 305 11.41 32.96 -8.81
CA ASP A 305 11.38 34.38 -8.43
C ASP A 305 11.34 34.67 -6.94
N ARG A 306 10.67 33.79 -6.17
CA ARG A 306 10.50 33.94 -4.72
C ARG A 306 11.56 33.20 -3.90
N TRP A 307 12.48 32.48 -4.53
CA TRP A 307 13.49 31.72 -3.81
C TRP A 307 14.72 32.56 -3.50
N GLU A 308 15.33 32.32 -2.37
CA GLU A 308 16.58 33.01 -1.98
C GLU A 308 17.80 32.37 -2.66
N THR A 309 17.79 31.06 -2.80
CA THR A 309 18.94 30.30 -3.32
C THR A 309 18.58 29.47 -4.57
N PRO A 310 19.51 29.35 -5.55
CA PRO A 310 19.32 28.45 -6.67
C PRO A 310 19.40 26.97 -6.20
N ARG A 311 18.69 26.10 -6.92
CA ARG A 311 18.70 24.66 -6.68
C ARG A 311 18.94 23.88 -7.96
N ARG A 312 19.54 22.71 -7.84
CA ARG A 312 19.68 21.77 -8.96
C ARG A 312 18.31 21.45 -9.50
N THR A 313 18.14 21.71 -10.78
CA THR A 313 16.89 21.61 -11.50
C THR A 313 17.08 20.68 -12.68
N ILE A 314 16.21 19.71 -12.82
CA ILE A 314 16.22 18.80 -13.95
C ILE A 314 14.91 18.98 -14.70
N LEU A 315 15.02 19.40 -15.97
CA LEU A 315 13.90 19.46 -16.91
C LEU A 315 13.95 18.22 -17.80
N THR A 316 12.81 17.55 -17.95
CA THR A 316 12.69 16.39 -18.83
C THR A 316 11.67 16.67 -19.92
N THR A 317 12.05 16.38 -21.15
CA THR A 317 11.19 16.49 -22.34
C THR A 317 10.97 15.09 -22.91
N LEU A 318 9.73 14.72 -23.13
CA LEU A 318 9.42 13.45 -23.76
C LEU A 318 9.77 13.49 -25.23
N VAL A 319 10.37 12.41 -25.72
CA VAL A 319 10.72 12.24 -27.14
C VAL A 319 10.00 11.04 -27.73
N ALA A 320 9.61 11.16 -28.99
CA ALA A 320 9.04 10.06 -29.77
C ALA A 320 10.12 8.99 -30.09
N GLU A 321 9.70 7.83 -30.56
CA GLU A 321 10.62 6.74 -30.94
C GLU A 321 11.61 7.13 -32.04
N ASP A 322 11.25 8.09 -32.89
CA ASP A 322 12.11 8.67 -33.93
C ASP A 322 13.11 9.73 -33.39
N GLY A 323 13.08 10.01 -32.09
CA GLY A 323 13.93 10.99 -31.43
C GLY A 323 13.45 12.43 -31.51
N GLN A 324 12.29 12.72 -32.09
CA GLN A 324 11.69 14.04 -32.11
C GLN A 324 10.95 14.35 -30.81
N CYS A 325 11.00 15.61 -30.37
CA CYS A 325 10.23 16.06 -29.21
C CYS A 325 8.73 15.99 -29.52
N VAL A 326 7.95 15.38 -28.61
CA VAL A 326 6.51 15.28 -28.75
C VAL A 326 5.87 16.59 -28.28
N LEU A 327 5.33 17.37 -29.23
CA LEU A 327 4.82 18.72 -28.98
C LEU A 327 3.38 18.76 -28.46
N GLU A 328 2.54 17.76 -28.71
CA GLU A 328 1.12 17.81 -28.36
C GLU A 328 0.73 16.84 -27.26
N GLY A 329 0.19 17.39 -26.15
CA GLY A 329 -0.52 16.64 -25.08
C GLY A 329 0.39 16.02 -24.03
N ILE A 330 1.70 16.02 -24.20
CA ILE A 330 2.65 15.45 -23.24
C ILE A 330 3.48 16.60 -22.66
N ARG A 331 3.39 16.76 -21.34
CA ARG A 331 3.99 17.88 -20.64
C ARG A 331 5.43 17.56 -20.25
N ASP A 332 6.32 18.51 -20.52
CA ASP A 332 7.62 18.54 -19.89
C ASP A 332 7.46 18.49 -18.37
N THR A 333 8.40 17.87 -17.70
CA THR A 333 8.38 17.76 -16.23
C THR A 333 9.64 18.41 -15.69
N VAL A 334 9.47 19.29 -14.71
CA VAL A 334 10.57 19.86 -13.95
C VAL A 334 10.62 19.27 -12.56
N MET A 335 11.81 19.01 -12.07
CA MET A 335 12.05 18.55 -10.72
C MET A 335 13.21 19.29 -10.07
N TYR A 336 13.08 19.51 -8.77
CA TYR A 336 14.07 20.18 -7.93
C TYR A 336 14.65 19.19 -6.94
N THR A 337 15.96 19.25 -6.73
CA THR A 337 16.66 18.32 -5.85
C THR A 337 17.89 18.94 -5.22
N ASN A 338 18.29 18.43 -4.07
CA ASN A 338 19.57 18.69 -3.42
C ASN A 338 20.53 17.49 -3.51
N LEU A 339 20.19 16.44 -4.26
CA LEU A 339 21.11 15.34 -4.59
C LEU A 339 22.26 15.87 -5.47
N GLY A 340 23.47 15.50 -5.14
CA GLY A 340 24.65 15.93 -5.89
C GLY A 340 25.26 17.27 -5.44
N ASN A 341 24.80 17.86 -4.34
CA ASN A 341 25.38 19.07 -3.75
C ASN A 341 26.71 18.82 -3.02
N ASN A 342 27.21 17.60 -3.05
CA ASN A 342 28.46 17.15 -2.40
C ASN A 342 28.49 17.37 -0.87
N ASP A 343 27.34 17.31 -0.23
CA ASP A 343 27.21 17.38 1.21
C ASP A 343 27.46 16.00 1.89
N ARG A 344 27.29 15.96 3.22
CA ARG A 344 27.51 14.76 4.03
C ARG A 344 26.65 13.58 3.55
N MET A 345 25.40 13.81 3.16
CA MET A 345 24.50 12.73 2.70
C MET A 345 24.93 12.16 1.36
N ASP A 346 25.44 12.99 0.45
CA ASP A 346 26.00 12.51 -0.81
C ASP A 346 27.26 11.65 -0.59
N CYS A 347 28.09 12.01 0.39
CA CYS A 347 29.23 11.19 0.78
C CYS A 347 28.77 9.84 1.37
N GLU A 348 27.74 9.85 2.23
CA GLU A 348 27.16 8.63 2.80
C GLU A 348 26.57 7.72 1.71
N LEU A 349 25.85 8.28 0.73
CA LEU A 349 25.36 7.54 -0.44
C LEU A 349 26.51 6.83 -1.19
N ARG A 350 27.63 7.54 -1.40
CA ARG A 350 28.81 6.93 -2.07
C ARG A 350 29.43 5.81 -1.23
N MET A 351 29.58 6.01 0.08
CA MET A 351 30.13 5.00 1.00
C MET A 351 29.28 3.73 1.02
N ARG A 352 27.96 3.85 0.93
CA ARG A 352 27.01 2.74 0.85
C ARG A 352 26.84 2.17 -0.57
N LYS A 353 27.70 2.55 -1.51
CA LYS A 353 27.65 2.12 -2.93
C LYS A 353 26.35 2.53 -3.66
N GLN A 354 25.69 3.57 -3.18
CA GLN A 354 24.46 4.13 -3.73
C GLN A 354 24.71 5.44 -4.50
N GLY A 355 25.96 5.72 -4.87
CA GLY A 355 26.35 6.95 -5.58
C GLY A 355 25.66 7.15 -6.93
N GLU A 356 25.14 6.08 -7.54
CA GLU A 356 24.34 6.17 -8.76
C GLU A 356 23.08 7.03 -8.58
N LEU A 357 22.53 7.11 -7.37
CA LEU A 357 21.37 7.94 -7.05
C LEU A 357 21.62 9.45 -7.19
N LEU A 358 22.89 9.87 -7.30
CA LEU A 358 23.28 11.26 -7.51
C LEU A 358 23.25 11.66 -8.99
N LYS A 359 23.14 10.70 -9.91
CA LYS A 359 23.09 10.93 -11.35
C LYS A 359 21.72 11.38 -11.81
N THR A 360 21.69 12.21 -12.84
CA THR A 360 20.47 12.73 -13.46
C THR A 360 19.47 11.63 -13.83
N GLU A 361 19.95 10.54 -14.44
CA GLU A 361 19.09 9.43 -14.84
C GLU A 361 18.39 8.76 -13.66
N ALA A 362 19.09 8.60 -12.54
CA ALA A 362 18.52 7.99 -11.34
C ALA A 362 17.50 8.92 -10.68
N ILE A 363 17.79 10.22 -10.63
CA ILE A 363 16.88 11.24 -10.09
C ILE A 363 15.60 11.30 -10.92
N VAL A 364 15.71 11.30 -12.24
CA VAL A 364 14.57 11.27 -13.16
C VAL A 364 13.75 9.98 -12.96
N LYS A 365 14.41 8.84 -12.84
CA LYS A 365 13.72 7.58 -12.53
C LYS A 365 13.01 7.62 -11.17
N LEU A 366 13.60 8.24 -10.14
CA LEU A 366 12.95 8.44 -8.85
C LEU A 366 11.69 9.31 -8.98
N ALA A 367 11.77 10.42 -9.69
CA ALA A 367 10.64 11.32 -9.91
C ALA A 367 9.52 10.66 -10.74
N HIS A 368 9.87 9.99 -11.84
CA HIS A 368 8.88 9.27 -12.65
C HIS A 368 8.38 7.97 -12.00
N HIS A 369 8.99 7.53 -10.90
CA HIS A 369 8.42 6.47 -10.05
C HIS A 369 7.10 6.89 -9.37
N ASN A 370 6.70 8.16 -9.44
CA ASN A 370 5.37 8.61 -9.02
C ASN A 370 4.23 7.87 -9.76
N GLY A 371 4.46 7.37 -10.97
CA GLY A 371 3.54 6.39 -11.57
C GLY A 371 3.40 5.08 -10.80
N LYS A 372 4.35 4.72 -9.90
CA LYS A 372 4.19 3.58 -8.98
C LYS A 372 3.42 3.95 -7.72
N GLU A 373 3.30 5.21 -7.39
CA GLU A 373 2.46 5.67 -6.28
C GLU A 373 1.00 5.64 -6.65
N GLU A 374 0.64 5.92 -7.90
CA GLU A 374 -0.69 5.62 -8.41
C GLU A 374 -1.02 4.12 -8.25
N LEU A 375 -0.02 3.24 -8.40
CA LEU A 375 -0.18 1.80 -8.13
C LEU A 375 -0.36 1.52 -6.63
N ASN A 376 0.28 2.27 -5.73
CA ASN A 376 0.06 2.16 -4.29
C ASN A 376 -1.35 2.63 -3.92
N HIS A 377 -1.78 3.79 -4.41
CA HIS A 377 -3.15 4.27 -4.22
C HIS A 377 -4.18 3.28 -4.76
N ARG A 378 -3.94 2.75 -5.96
CA ARG A 378 -4.79 1.70 -6.54
C ARG A 378 -4.78 0.44 -5.70
N SER A 379 -3.62 0.00 -5.18
CA SER A 379 -3.51 -1.17 -4.31
C SER A 379 -4.35 -1.02 -3.05
N ILE A 380 -4.30 0.17 -2.43
CA ILE A 380 -5.07 0.46 -1.22
C ILE A 380 -6.57 0.50 -1.53
N LYS A 381 -6.97 1.20 -2.60
CA LYS A 381 -8.37 1.29 -3.00
C LYS A 381 -8.95 -0.08 -3.36
N GLU A 382 -8.17 -0.91 -4.03
CA GLU A 382 -8.55 -2.30 -4.34
C GLU A 382 -8.61 -3.17 -3.07
N PHE A 383 -7.67 -2.99 -2.14
CA PHE A 383 -7.72 -3.67 -0.84
C PHE A 383 -8.96 -3.27 -0.05
N MET A 384 -9.28 -1.98 0.00
CA MET A 384 -10.49 -1.45 0.64
C MET A 384 -11.78 -1.89 -0.07
N GLY A 385 -11.72 -2.10 -1.39
CA GLY A 385 -12.85 -2.44 -2.26
C GLY A 385 -13.91 -1.35 -2.40
N SER A 386 -13.82 -0.31 -1.61
CA SER A 386 -14.66 0.90 -1.67
C SER A 386 -13.91 2.07 -1.05
N GLU A 387 -14.00 3.23 -1.68
CA GLU A 387 -13.47 4.47 -1.11
C GLU A 387 -14.38 5.07 -0.04
N HIS A 388 -15.62 4.55 0.06
CA HIS A 388 -16.63 5.05 0.98
C HIS A 388 -16.33 4.62 2.42
N LEU A 389 -16.13 5.59 3.28
CA LEU A 389 -15.95 5.34 4.71
C LEU A 389 -17.33 5.22 5.39
N PRO A 390 -17.53 4.23 6.29
CA PRO A 390 -18.86 3.79 6.69
C PRO A 390 -19.54 4.64 7.77
N PHE A 391 -18.82 5.53 8.45
CA PHE A 391 -19.34 6.20 9.65
C PHE A 391 -19.67 7.67 9.44
N THR A 392 -20.55 8.20 10.30
CA THR A 392 -20.90 9.63 10.32
C THR A 392 -19.80 10.46 10.95
N HIS A 393 -19.15 9.95 12.01
CA HIS A 393 -18.15 10.71 12.79
C HIS A 393 -16.75 10.58 12.21
N PHE A 394 -16.04 11.69 12.18
CA PHE A 394 -14.69 11.81 11.63
C PHE A 394 -13.69 10.86 12.31
N GLY A 395 -13.66 10.84 13.64
CA GLY A 395 -12.76 9.98 14.41
C GLY A 395 -12.97 8.49 14.16
N MET A 396 -14.23 8.06 13.99
CA MET A 396 -14.55 6.66 13.64
C MET A 396 -14.03 6.30 12.25
N ASN A 397 -14.18 7.18 11.27
CA ASN A 397 -13.66 6.99 9.92
C ASN A 397 -12.11 7.00 9.91
N GLY A 398 -11.49 7.88 10.70
CA GLY A 398 -10.04 7.89 10.88
C GLY A 398 -9.49 6.59 11.46
N ALA A 399 -10.18 6.02 12.47
CA ALA A 399 -9.82 4.73 13.05
C ALA A 399 -10.02 3.57 12.05
N TYR A 400 -11.15 3.57 11.34
CA TYR A 400 -11.43 2.59 10.30
C TYR A 400 -10.35 2.59 9.23
N TYR A 401 -10.03 3.77 8.69
CA TYR A 401 -9.02 3.94 7.66
C TYR A 401 -7.64 3.51 8.15
N SER A 402 -7.24 3.94 9.34
CA SER A 402 -5.93 3.57 9.91
C SER A 402 -5.79 2.07 10.12
N LEU A 403 -6.83 1.40 10.61
CA LEU A 403 -6.80 -0.05 10.81
C LEU A 403 -6.82 -0.81 9.47
N MET A 404 -7.49 -0.26 8.44
CA MET A 404 -7.39 -0.75 7.07
C MET A 404 -5.95 -0.67 6.53
N LEU A 405 -5.25 0.44 6.79
CA LEU A 405 -3.85 0.60 6.37
C LEU A 405 -2.91 -0.37 7.10
N ILE A 406 -3.12 -0.61 8.39
CA ILE A 406 -2.41 -1.65 9.14
C ILE A 406 -2.65 -3.02 8.51
N SER A 407 -3.91 -3.34 8.17
CA SER A 407 -4.26 -4.60 7.51
C SER A 407 -3.57 -4.74 6.14
N HIS A 408 -3.55 -3.67 5.35
CA HIS A 408 -2.84 -3.63 4.07
C HIS A 408 -1.33 -3.83 4.25
N PHE A 409 -0.72 -3.14 5.20
CA PHE A 409 0.71 -3.28 5.53
C PHE A 409 1.05 -4.74 5.85
N LEU A 410 0.22 -5.40 6.67
CA LEU A 410 0.42 -6.79 7.06
C LEU A 410 0.19 -7.76 5.89
N MET A 411 -0.76 -7.48 4.98
CA MET A 411 -0.92 -8.26 3.75
C MET A 411 0.30 -8.16 2.83
N GLU A 412 0.85 -6.96 2.65
CA GLU A 412 2.07 -6.75 1.87
C GLU A 412 3.28 -7.46 2.49
N SER A 413 3.39 -7.39 3.83
CA SER A 413 4.43 -8.11 4.57
C SER A 413 4.28 -9.62 4.45
N PHE A 414 3.07 -10.16 4.65
CA PHE A 414 2.76 -11.58 4.46
C PHE A 414 3.12 -12.05 3.05
N ARG A 415 2.76 -11.27 2.04
CA ARG A 415 3.09 -11.60 0.65
C ARG A 415 4.59 -11.75 0.44
N LYS A 416 5.39 -10.85 1.01
CA LYS A 416 6.85 -10.87 0.90
C LYS A 416 7.49 -12.00 1.71
N ASP A 417 7.07 -12.17 2.95
CA ASP A 417 7.73 -13.06 3.90
C ASP A 417 7.29 -14.52 3.76
N ILE A 418 6.02 -14.73 3.43
CA ILE A 418 5.40 -16.05 3.44
C ILE A 418 5.14 -16.56 2.02
N ALA A 419 4.46 -15.76 1.20
CA ALA A 419 3.89 -16.21 -0.07
C ALA A 419 4.77 -15.92 -1.30
N SER A 420 5.99 -15.42 -1.14
CA SER A 420 6.87 -14.97 -2.22
C SER A 420 7.22 -16.05 -3.26
N ASN A 421 7.14 -17.34 -2.88
CA ASN A 421 7.40 -18.46 -3.78
C ASN A 421 6.15 -18.90 -4.56
N VAL A 422 4.96 -18.47 -4.11
CA VAL A 422 3.68 -18.92 -4.66
C VAL A 422 3.04 -17.86 -5.54
N ILE A 423 3.13 -16.60 -5.11
CA ILE A 423 2.54 -15.47 -5.85
C ILE A 423 3.61 -14.43 -6.19
N PRO A 424 3.46 -13.69 -7.31
CA PRO A 424 4.40 -12.66 -7.70
C PRO A 424 4.56 -11.57 -6.64
N HIS A 425 5.77 -11.03 -6.52
CA HIS A 425 6.07 -9.93 -5.59
C HIS A 425 5.21 -8.68 -5.79
N ARG A 426 4.69 -8.47 -6.99
CA ARG A 426 3.83 -7.33 -7.33
C ARG A 426 2.50 -7.86 -7.83
N CYS A 427 1.56 -7.97 -6.92
CA CYS A 427 0.18 -8.28 -7.26
C CYS A 427 -0.76 -7.53 -6.31
N TYR A 428 -1.98 -7.29 -6.78
CA TYR A 428 -3.02 -6.65 -5.99
C TYR A 428 -3.67 -7.62 -5.00
N ALA A 429 -4.38 -7.07 -4.03
CA ALA A 429 -5.10 -7.82 -3.00
C ALA A 429 -6.05 -8.88 -3.59
N THR A 430 -6.72 -8.58 -4.70
CA THR A 430 -7.59 -9.53 -5.42
C THR A 430 -6.88 -10.81 -5.78
N ARG A 431 -5.63 -10.73 -6.25
CA ARG A 431 -4.84 -11.91 -6.59
C ARG A 431 -4.44 -12.70 -5.35
N VAL A 432 -4.01 -12.01 -4.28
CA VAL A 432 -3.69 -12.66 -3.00
C VAL A 432 -4.92 -13.39 -2.46
N ARG A 433 -6.08 -12.75 -2.50
CA ARG A 433 -7.36 -13.35 -2.10
C ARG A 433 -7.66 -14.59 -2.92
N ARG A 434 -7.57 -14.49 -4.24
CA ARG A 434 -7.91 -15.57 -5.16
C ARG A 434 -6.98 -16.78 -5.05
N GLU A 435 -5.67 -16.56 -4.91
CA GLU A 435 -4.67 -17.63 -4.95
C GLU A 435 -4.31 -18.18 -3.57
N ILE A 436 -4.46 -17.39 -2.51
CA ILE A 436 -4.06 -17.79 -1.14
C ILE A 436 -5.26 -17.95 -0.20
N ILE A 437 -6.23 -17.01 -0.22
CA ILE A 437 -7.35 -17.05 0.75
C ILE A 437 -8.45 -18.02 0.30
N ASP A 438 -8.78 -18.03 -1.00
CA ASP A 438 -9.87 -18.83 -1.60
C ASP A 438 -9.53 -20.33 -1.66
N ILE A 439 -9.11 -20.88 -0.53
CA ILE A 439 -8.81 -22.31 -0.40
C ILE A 439 -9.97 -22.99 0.31
N THR A 440 -10.62 -23.93 -0.37
CA THR A 440 -11.65 -24.75 0.27
C THR A 440 -11.01 -25.73 1.24
N VAL A 441 -11.47 -25.69 2.48
CA VAL A 441 -11.02 -26.59 3.55
C VAL A 441 -12.19 -27.25 4.25
N LYS A 442 -11.99 -28.52 4.62
CA LYS A 442 -12.83 -29.22 5.59
C LYS A 442 -12.25 -29.02 6.99
N ILE A 443 -13.11 -28.63 7.92
CA ILE A 443 -12.76 -28.34 9.29
C ILE A 443 -13.07 -29.57 10.15
N VAL A 444 -12.05 -30.11 10.80
CA VAL A 444 -12.17 -31.24 11.71
C VAL A 444 -11.79 -30.78 13.12
N ARG A 445 -12.69 -31.00 14.08
CA ARG A 445 -12.44 -30.77 15.51
C ARG A 445 -12.14 -32.10 16.19
N THR A 446 -10.97 -32.20 16.81
CA THR A 446 -10.56 -33.42 17.55
C THR A 446 -10.02 -32.98 18.92
N GLY A 447 -10.76 -33.24 19.98
CA GLY A 447 -10.43 -32.74 21.31
C GLY A 447 -10.31 -31.20 21.31
N HIS A 448 -9.14 -30.69 21.68
CA HIS A 448 -8.87 -29.26 21.73
C HIS A 448 -8.22 -28.70 20.44
N ARG A 449 -8.18 -29.50 19.36
CA ARG A 449 -7.49 -29.08 18.11
C ARG A 449 -8.50 -28.86 16.98
N ILE A 450 -8.23 -27.82 16.19
CA ILE A 450 -8.88 -27.56 14.92
C ILE A 450 -7.88 -27.96 13.83
N ILE A 451 -8.31 -28.83 12.92
CA ILE A 451 -7.52 -29.28 11.78
C ILE A 451 -8.22 -28.82 10.51
N LEU A 452 -7.52 -28.07 9.68
CA LEU A 452 -7.97 -27.71 8.33
C LEU A 452 -7.44 -28.73 7.35
N LYS A 453 -8.33 -29.40 6.61
CA LYS A 453 -7.97 -30.38 5.57
C LYS A 453 -8.30 -29.80 4.20
N THR A 454 -7.34 -29.81 3.30
CA THR A 454 -7.50 -29.43 1.89
C THR A 454 -7.18 -30.60 0.98
N THR A 455 -7.40 -30.47 -0.32
CA THR A 455 -7.09 -31.49 -1.30
C THR A 455 -5.57 -31.60 -1.54
N ARG A 456 -5.10 -32.75 -2.00
CA ARG A 456 -3.71 -32.97 -2.37
C ARG A 456 -3.25 -31.98 -3.44
N ALA A 457 -4.10 -31.73 -4.43
CA ALA A 457 -3.81 -30.78 -5.52
C ALA A 457 -3.53 -29.35 -5.00
N VAL A 458 -4.35 -28.85 -4.06
CA VAL A 458 -4.12 -27.53 -3.44
C VAL A 458 -2.85 -27.55 -2.57
N TRP A 459 -2.66 -28.63 -1.81
CA TRP A 459 -1.48 -28.78 -0.96
C TRP A 459 -0.18 -28.66 -1.74
N ASP A 460 -0.09 -29.38 -2.87
CA ASP A 460 1.12 -29.40 -3.71
C ASP A 460 1.27 -28.09 -4.51
N ALA A 461 0.19 -27.55 -5.08
CA ALA A 461 0.23 -26.34 -5.90
C ALA A 461 0.67 -25.09 -5.12
N LEU A 462 0.30 -25.00 -3.84
CA LEU A 462 0.61 -23.86 -2.98
C LEU A 462 1.77 -24.15 -2.02
N ASP A 463 2.34 -25.33 -2.03
CA ASP A 463 3.32 -25.75 -1.03
C ASP A 463 2.86 -25.43 0.41
N VAL A 464 1.64 -25.90 0.73
CA VAL A 464 0.93 -25.54 1.97
C VAL A 464 1.77 -25.82 3.22
N GLY A 465 2.58 -26.90 3.20
CA GLY A 465 3.49 -27.23 4.30
C GLY A 465 4.47 -26.10 4.59
N THR A 466 5.18 -25.64 3.56
CA THR A 466 6.13 -24.54 3.67
C THR A 466 5.46 -23.22 4.05
N LEU A 467 4.28 -22.91 3.48
CA LEU A 467 3.53 -21.71 3.87
C LEU A 467 3.18 -21.75 5.37
N TRP A 468 2.68 -22.89 5.85
CA TRP A 468 2.29 -23.06 7.26
C TRP A 468 3.48 -22.96 8.20
N ASP A 469 4.61 -23.59 7.86
CA ASP A 469 5.83 -23.53 8.66
C ASP A 469 6.38 -22.11 8.76
N ARG A 470 6.35 -21.37 7.64
CA ARG A 470 6.74 -19.94 7.64
C ARG A 470 5.81 -19.10 8.50
N CYS A 471 4.49 -19.30 8.42
CA CYS A 471 3.52 -18.58 9.24
C CYS A 471 3.70 -18.83 10.74
N ASN A 472 4.23 -20.00 11.16
CA ASN A 472 4.46 -20.32 12.56
C ASN A 472 5.81 -19.80 13.12
N ARG A 473 6.65 -19.16 12.30
CA ARG A 473 7.88 -18.53 12.79
C ARG A 473 7.53 -17.29 13.60
N GLN A 474 8.24 -17.10 14.71
CA GLN A 474 8.06 -15.90 15.51
C GLN A 474 8.61 -14.69 14.76
N LEU A 475 7.78 -13.66 14.60
CA LEU A 475 8.07 -12.45 13.82
C LEU A 475 7.84 -11.19 14.64
N ALA A 476 7.85 -11.29 15.98
CA ALA A 476 7.45 -10.22 16.88
C ALA A 476 8.03 -8.85 16.49
N ILE A 477 7.16 -7.85 16.48
CA ILE A 477 7.52 -6.44 16.36
C ILE A 477 8.15 -6.04 17.69
N THR A 478 9.48 -5.82 17.73
CA THR A 478 10.25 -5.43 18.91
C THR A 478 10.89 -4.06 18.76
#